data_01d5af2c9d97c731c87cc63b3fcf90b5
#
_entry.id   01d5af2c9d97c731c87cc63b3fcf90b5
#
_cell.length_a   1.000
_cell.length_b   1.000
_cell.length_c   1.000
_cell.angle_alpha   90.00
_cell.angle_beta   90.00
_cell.angle_gamma   90.00
#
_symmetry.space_group_name_H-M   'P 1'
#
loop_
_entity.id
_entity.type
_entity.pdbx_description
1 polymer ?
#
loop_
_entity_poly.entity_id
_entity_poly.type
_entity_poly.pdbx_seq_one_letter_code
_entity_poly.pdbx_strand_id
1 'polypeptide(L)'
;MSDAFTDVAKMKKIKEEIKAHEGQVVEMTLENGRKRQKNRLGKLIEVYPSLFIVEFEDVEGDKQVNVYVESFTYSDILTEKNLIHYLD
;
A
#
# COMPACT_ATOMS: atom_id res chain seq x y z
N MET A 1 -3.88 14.90 21.01
CA MET A 1 -2.54 14.40 21.31
C MET A 1 -2.51 12.89 21.08
N SER A 2 -1.73 12.45 20.12
CA SER A 2 -1.60 11.01 19.90
C SER A 2 -0.74 10.42 21.00
N ASP A 3 -1.22 9.42 21.68
CA ASP A 3 -0.39 8.73 22.62
C ASP A 3 0.23 7.49 21.95
N ALA A 4 1.30 6.98 22.52
CA ALA A 4 2.04 5.89 21.95
C ALA A 4 1.20 4.61 21.85
N PHE A 5 0.24 4.43 22.73
CA PHE A 5 -0.63 3.25 22.71
C PHE A 5 -1.55 3.27 21.50
N THR A 6 -2.11 4.42 21.17
CA THR A 6 -3.00 4.55 20.01
C THR A 6 -2.24 4.27 18.74
N ASP A 7 -1.02 4.80 18.58
CA ASP A 7 -0.20 4.59 17.40
C ASP A 7 0.25 3.13 17.27
N VAL A 8 0.60 2.49 18.37
CA VAL A 8 0.99 1.08 18.37
C VAL A 8 -0.19 0.22 17.96
N ALA A 9 -1.37 0.48 18.51
CA ALA A 9 -2.57 -0.28 18.17
C ALA A 9 -2.95 -0.12 16.71
N LYS A 10 -2.88 1.10 16.18
CA LYS A 10 -3.15 1.36 14.77
C LYS A 10 -2.15 0.67 13.86
N MET A 11 -0.88 0.73 14.22
CA MET A 11 0.17 0.07 13.45
C MET A 11 -0.03 -1.43 13.41
N LYS A 12 -0.37 -2.04 14.52
CA LYS A 12 -0.64 -3.47 14.59
C LYS A 12 -1.81 -3.85 13.69
N LYS A 13 -2.88 -3.07 13.72
CA LYS A 13 -4.05 -3.32 12.88
C LYS A 13 -3.70 -3.20 11.40
N ILE A 14 -2.93 -2.19 11.03
CA ILE A 14 -2.47 -2.00 9.65
C ILE A 14 -1.69 -3.22 9.18
N LYS A 15 -0.75 -3.69 9.98
CA LYS A 15 0.06 -4.87 9.64
C LYS A 15 -0.79 -6.12 9.48
N GLU A 16 -1.75 -6.33 10.36
CA GLU A 16 -2.62 -7.49 10.31
C GLU A 16 -3.51 -7.47 9.07
N GLU A 17 -4.07 -6.32 8.73
CA GLU A 17 -4.92 -6.19 7.55
C GLU A 17 -4.13 -6.41 6.27
N ILE A 18 -2.94 -5.84 6.19
CA ILE A 18 -2.08 -6.02 5.01
C ILE A 18 -1.68 -7.48 4.88
N LYS A 19 -1.29 -8.12 5.96
CA LYS A 19 -0.93 -9.54 5.94
C LYS A 19 -2.10 -10.41 5.50
N ALA A 20 -3.31 -10.08 5.94
CA ALA A 20 -4.51 -10.83 5.57
C ALA A 20 -4.82 -10.71 4.07
N HIS A 21 -4.34 -9.67 3.42
CA HIS A 21 -4.58 -9.44 1.99
C HIS A 21 -3.38 -9.76 1.12
N GLU A 22 -2.37 -10.43 1.66
CA GLU A 22 -1.21 -10.85 0.90
C GLU A 22 -1.63 -11.72 -0.29
N GLY A 23 -1.11 -11.40 -1.47
CA GLY A 23 -1.46 -12.12 -2.70
C GLY A 23 -2.68 -11.55 -3.43
N GLN A 24 -3.32 -10.55 -2.86
CA GLN A 24 -4.53 -9.97 -3.45
C GLN A 24 -4.24 -8.62 -4.09
N VAL A 25 -5.14 -8.21 -4.98
CA VAL A 25 -5.06 -6.90 -5.60
C VAL A 25 -5.60 -5.86 -4.62
N VAL A 26 -4.89 -4.76 -4.48
CA VAL A 26 -5.28 -3.64 -3.64
C VAL A 26 -5.23 -2.35 -4.46
N GLU A 27 -5.95 -1.34 -3.99
CA GLU A 27 -5.92 -0.03 -4.60
C GLU A 27 -5.12 0.90 -3.71
N MET A 28 -4.14 1.57 -4.31
CA MET A 28 -3.27 2.49 -3.57
C MET A 28 -3.46 3.92 -4.05
N THR A 29 -3.46 4.85 -3.10
CA THR A 29 -3.34 6.27 -3.39
C THR A 29 -1.95 6.69 -2.92
N LEU A 30 -1.12 7.11 -3.86
CA LEU A 30 0.28 7.41 -3.59
C LEU A 30 0.52 8.91 -3.63
N GLU A 31 1.26 9.40 -2.65
CA GLU A 31 1.70 10.78 -2.64
C GLU A 31 3.10 10.84 -3.25
N ASN A 32 3.20 11.52 -4.38
CA ASN A 32 4.46 11.61 -5.12
C ASN A 32 4.76 13.09 -5.36
N GLY A 33 5.47 13.71 -4.40
CA GLY A 33 5.80 15.11 -4.48
C GLY A 33 4.55 15.99 -4.48
N ARG A 34 4.34 16.71 -5.59
CA ARG A 34 3.23 17.64 -5.70
C ARG A 34 1.92 17.01 -6.17
N LYS A 35 1.99 15.78 -6.68
CA LYS A 35 0.82 15.11 -7.21
C LYS A 35 0.52 13.86 -6.42
N ARG A 36 -0.75 13.68 -6.13
CA ARG A 36 -1.24 12.45 -5.51
C ARG A 36 -1.78 11.55 -6.61
N GLN A 37 -1.19 10.38 -6.78
CA GLN A 37 -1.67 9.40 -7.74
C GLN A 37 -2.73 8.55 -7.08
N LYS A 38 -3.97 8.69 -7.54
CA LYS A 38 -5.11 7.99 -6.98
C LYS A 38 -5.43 6.73 -7.77
N ASN A 39 -5.99 5.75 -7.07
CA ASN A 39 -6.58 4.57 -7.69
C ASN A 39 -5.58 3.75 -8.50
N ARG A 40 -4.37 3.60 -7.97
CA ARG A 40 -3.38 2.72 -8.58
C ARG A 40 -3.65 1.29 -8.10
N LEU A 41 -3.97 0.41 -9.05
CA LEU A 41 -4.19 -0.99 -8.72
C LEU A 41 -2.86 -1.73 -8.73
N GLY A 42 -2.63 -2.50 -7.68
CA GLY A 42 -1.42 -3.30 -7.55
C GLY A 42 -1.70 -4.59 -6.83
N LYS A 43 -0.80 -5.56 -6.98
CA LYS A 43 -0.90 -6.82 -6.27
C LYS A 43 0.05 -6.82 -5.09
N LEU A 44 -0.48 -7.14 -3.94
CA LEU A 44 0.31 -7.22 -2.70
C LEU A 44 1.08 -8.53 -2.72
N ILE A 45 2.32 -8.50 -3.18
CA ILE A 45 3.08 -9.72 -3.45
C ILE A 45 3.86 -10.24 -2.26
N GLU A 46 4.35 -9.37 -1.39
CA GLU A 46 5.12 -9.78 -0.23
C GLU A 46 4.84 -8.88 0.96
N VAL A 47 4.79 -9.47 2.14
CA VAL A 47 4.56 -8.76 3.39
C VAL A 47 5.65 -9.15 4.38
N TYR A 48 6.37 -8.16 4.89
CA TYR A 48 7.45 -8.34 5.86
C TYR A 48 7.12 -7.59 7.14
N PRO A 49 7.86 -7.87 8.24
CA PRO A 49 7.57 -7.19 9.51
C PRO A 49 7.70 -5.67 9.49
N SER A 50 8.54 -5.12 8.62
CA SER A 50 8.80 -3.68 8.59
C SER A 50 8.29 -2.98 7.33
N LEU A 51 7.96 -3.75 6.28
CA LEU A 51 7.50 -3.18 5.02
C LEU A 51 6.69 -4.20 4.24
N PHE A 52 6.04 -3.74 3.17
CA PHE A 52 5.36 -4.62 2.23
C PHE A 52 5.68 -4.18 0.80
N ILE A 53 5.50 -5.10 -0.14
CA ILE A 53 5.85 -4.87 -1.53
C ILE A 53 4.60 -5.05 -2.40
N VAL A 54 4.37 -4.08 -3.28
CA VAL A 54 3.25 -4.08 -4.21
C VAL A 54 3.79 -4.04 -5.64
N GLU A 55 3.25 -4.92 -6.48
CA GLU A 55 3.58 -4.96 -7.90
C GLU A 55 2.54 -4.19 -8.68
N PHE A 56 2.98 -3.19 -9.42
CA PHE A 56 2.11 -2.37 -10.25
C PHE A 56 2.34 -2.69 -11.72
N GLU A 57 1.30 -2.51 -12.51
CA GLU A 57 1.37 -2.65 -13.96
C GLU A 57 0.90 -1.36 -14.61
N ASP A 58 1.69 -0.86 -15.53
CA ASP A 58 1.23 0.21 -16.40
C ASP A 58 0.68 -0.43 -17.67
N VAL A 59 -0.57 -0.08 -17.98
CA VAL A 59 -1.27 -0.62 -19.13
C VAL A 59 -1.61 0.53 -20.07
N GLU A 60 -1.29 0.37 -21.35
CA GLU A 60 -1.63 1.35 -22.36
C GLU A 60 -2.47 0.65 -23.42
N GLY A 61 -3.77 0.99 -23.45
CA GLY A 61 -4.73 0.27 -24.27
C GLY A 61 -4.86 -1.17 -23.80
N ASP A 62 -4.65 -2.13 -24.71
CA ASP A 62 -4.70 -3.55 -24.39
C ASP A 62 -3.33 -4.15 -24.11
N LYS A 63 -2.29 -3.32 -24.11
CA LYS A 63 -0.93 -3.80 -23.93
C LYS A 63 -0.39 -3.46 -22.56
N GLN A 64 0.22 -4.44 -21.92
CA GLN A 64 0.99 -4.23 -20.72
C GLN A 64 2.31 -3.58 -21.13
N VAL A 65 2.53 -2.35 -20.68
CA VAL A 65 3.70 -1.58 -21.08
C VAL A 65 4.86 -1.79 -20.12
N ASN A 66 4.55 -1.88 -18.82
CA ASN A 66 5.59 -1.94 -17.82
C ASN A 66 5.07 -2.61 -16.55
N VAL A 67 5.93 -3.41 -15.91
CA VAL A 67 5.66 -3.99 -14.60
C VAL A 67 6.79 -3.56 -13.69
N TYR A 68 6.45 -3.05 -12.51
CA TYR A 68 7.45 -2.66 -11.53
C TYR A 68 6.95 -2.92 -10.12
N VAL A 69 7.88 -3.02 -9.18
CA VAL A 69 7.53 -3.23 -7.78
C VAL A 69 7.99 -2.04 -6.95
N GLU A 70 7.22 -1.73 -5.93
CA GLU A 70 7.57 -0.69 -4.97
C GLU A 70 7.39 -1.22 -3.56
N SER A 71 8.28 -0.82 -2.68
CA SER A 71 8.17 -1.14 -1.27
C SER A 71 7.58 0.05 -0.52
N PHE A 72 6.75 -0.25 0.46
CA PHE A 72 6.11 0.76 1.31
C PHE A 72 6.29 0.38 2.75
N THR A 73 6.42 1.37 3.61
CA THR A 73 6.47 1.12 5.05
C THR A 73 5.07 1.22 5.65
N TYR A 74 4.84 0.54 6.73
CA TYR A 74 3.57 0.65 7.45
C TYR A 74 3.38 2.05 8.03
N SER A 75 4.48 2.72 8.33
CA SER A 75 4.44 4.10 8.80
C SER A 75 3.84 5.05 7.78
N ASP A 76 4.09 4.82 6.48
CA ASP A 76 3.50 5.63 5.41
C ASP A 76 1.99 5.49 5.38
N ILE A 77 1.47 4.31 5.71
CA ILE A 77 0.03 4.09 5.81
C ILE A 77 -0.53 4.73 7.07
N LEU A 78 0.16 4.58 8.19
CA LEU A 78 -0.26 5.15 9.47
C LEU A 78 -0.39 6.66 9.40
N THR A 79 0.57 7.33 8.75
CA THR A 79 0.59 8.78 8.62
C THR A 79 -0.23 9.28 7.43
N GLU A 80 -0.87 8.37 6.72
CA GLU A 80 -1.70 8.69 5.55
C GLU A 80 -0.93 9.35 4.41
N LYS A 81 0.38 9.18 4.38
CA LYS A 81 1.19 9.60 3.25
C LYS A 81 0.82 8.79 2.03
N ASN A 82 0.59 7.50 2.22
CA ASN A 82 0.01 6.62 1.21
C ASN A 82 -1.23 5.98 1.80
N LEU A 83 -2.25 5.77 0.98
CA LEU A 83 -3.49 5.14 1.39
C LEU A 83 -3.64 3.81 0.70
N ILE A 84 -4.13 2.82 1.42
CA ILE A 84 -4.40 1.50 0.86
C ILE A 84 -5.88 1.17 1.04
N HIS A 85 -6.48 0.66 -0.01
CA HIS A 85 -7.88 0.27 -0.02
C HIS A 85 -8.01 -1.17 -0.50
N TYR A 86 -8.69 -1.99 0.26
CA TYR A 86 -8.88 -3.41 -0.04
C TYR A 86 -10.15 -3.58 -0.86
N LEU A 87 -10.04 -4.41 -1.91
CA LEU A 87 -11.09 -4.56 -2.91
C LEU A 87 -12.00 -5.79 -2.72
N ASP A 88 -12.00 -6.36 -1.56
CA ASP A 88 -12.86 -7.52 -1.27
C ASP A 88 -14.22 -7.16 -0.68
#